data_0ae51b7dccfb546604d78b947aabbf98
#
_entry.id   0ae51b7dccfb546604d78b947aabbf98
#
_cell.length_a   1.000
_cell.length_b   1.000
_cell.length_c   1.000
_cell.angle_alpha   90.00
_cell.angle_beta   90.00
_cell.angle_gamma   90.00
#
_symmetry.space_group_name_H-M   'P 1'
#
loop_
_entity.id
_entity.type
_entity.pdbx_description
1 polymer ?
#
loop_
_entity_poly.entity_id
_entity_poly.type
_entity_poly.pdbx_seq_one_letter_code
_entity_poly.pdbx_strand_id
1 'polypeptide(L)'
;MLEQVTGLHLRRPLVFFDLETTGTKVGVDRIVEMAMIKLMPDGSVVKKPEEAGKEHRILVNPEMPIPLESSLVHGVYDEDVKDAPTFGRIAPGLLKWLHDCDLGGFNSNRFDVPMLAEEFLRVGIDFGLEGRNLIDVQNIFHKMEQRTLRAAFMFYCNKELEGAHEALPDTLATVEVFFAQLERYKDATVLDSRGETVGPVPSEMEALGEFCKMRNNADLMGRLVYDDEGQVVFQFGKHTGKRVKEVLDRDPGYFGWMMQGDFPRYTKRILQKVKDGEL
;
A
#
# COMPACT_ATOMS: atom_id res chain seq x y z
N MET A 1 10.05 16.84 19.76
CA MET A 1 9.19 17.32 18.67
C MET A 1 10.06 18.09 17.69
N LEU A 2 9.81 18.02 16.37
CA LEU A 2 10.66 18.70 15.35
C LEU A 2 10.49 20.23 15.49
N GLU A 3 11.53 20.92 15.90
CA GLU A 3 11.51 22.39 16.11
C GLU A 3 12.31 23.13 15.02
N GLN A 4 13.29 22.47 14.41
CA GLN A 4 14.12 23.01 13.38
C GLN A 4 14.58 21.94 12.39
N VAL A 5 14.73 22.31 11.11
CA VAL A 5 15.23 21.44 10.04
C VAL A 5 16.67 21.78 9.73
N THR A 6 17.54 20.78 9.71
CA THR A 6 18.95 20.91 9.33
C THR A 6 19.30 19.98 8.17
N GLY A 7 20.24 20.40 7.32
CA GLY A 7 20.75 19.57 6.22
C GLY A 7 19.86 19.51 4.98
N LEU A 8 18.72 20.22 4.94
CA LEU A 8 17.85 20.32 3.77
C LEU A 8 17.89 21.75 3.21
N HIS A 9 18.18 21.88 1.91
CA HIS A 9 18.21 23.19 1.21
C HIS A 9 16.90 23.42 0.46
N LEU A 10 15.98 24.14 1.07
CA LEU A 10 14.69 24.50 0.49
C LEU A 10 14.76 25.81 -0.27
N ARG A 11 14.28 25.83 -1.52
CA ARG A 11 14.07 27.08 -2.29
C ARG A 11 12.70 27.71 -2.01
N ARG A 12 11.73 26.87 -1.62
CA ARG A 12 10.36 27.21 -1.22
C ARG A 12 9.92 26.26 -0.09
N PRO A 13 8.85 26.58 0.64
CA PRO A 13 8.40 25.71 1.71
C PRO A 13 8.05 24.29 1.24
N LEU A 14 8.31 23.30 2.08
CA LEU A 14 7.90 21.90 1.89
C LEU A 14 6.84 21.54 2.94
N VAL A 15 5.66 21.11 2.50
CA VAL A 15 4.57 20.68 3.38
C VAL A 15 4.49 19.16 3.41
N PHE A 16 4.74 18.58 4.57
CA PHE A 16 4.35 17.20 4.85
C PHE A 16 2.92 17.15 5.34
N PHE A 17 2.15 16.21 4.82
CA PHE A 17 0.76 16.02 5.25
C PHE A 17 0.35 14.57 5.15
N ASP A 18 -0.68 14.23 5.91
CA ASP A 18 -1.33 12.94 5.97
C ASP A 18 -2.83 13.14 6.07
N LEU A 19 -3.62 12.26 5.47
CA LEU A 19 -5.07 12.36 5.34
C LEU A 19 -5.76 11.10 5.84
N GLU A 20 -6.82 11.30 6.66
CA GLU A 20 -7.79 10.25 6.94
C GLU A 20 -9.05 10.48 6.10
N THR A 21 -9.67 9.41 5.63
CA THR A 21 -10.73 9.48 4.62
C THR A 21 -11.84 8.47 4.89
N THR A 22 -12.99 8.65 4.23
CA THR A 22 -14.10 7.69 4.27
C THR A 22 -13.78 6.36 3.58
N GLY A 23 -12.66 6.27 2.87
CA GLY A 23 -12.19 5.08 2.17
C GLY A 23 -11.06 5.39 1.19
N THR A 24 -10.67 4.43 0.37
CA THR A 24 -9.45 4.51 -0.46
C THR A 24 -9.69 4.89 -1.92
N LYS A 25 -10.93 5.15 -2.34
CA LYS A 25 -11.29 5.46 -3.73
C LYS A 25 -11.30 6.97 -3.96
N VAL A 26 -10.20 7.53 -4.44
CA VAL A 26 -9.99 8.98 -4.65
C VAL A 26 -11.18 9.68 -5.32
N GLY A 27 -11.81 9.10 -6.34
CA GLY A 27 -12.94 9.71 -7.05
C GLY A 27 -14.29 9.69 -6.30
N VAL A 28 -14.38 8.96 -5.18
CA VAL A 28 -15.63 8.72 -4.44
C VAL A 28 -15.52 9.15 -2.99
N ASP A 29 -14.45 8.72 -2.33
CA ASP A 29 -14.25 8.95 -0.91
C ASP A 29 -13.85 10.40 -0.60
N ARG A 30 -13.98 10.80 0.65
CA ARG A 30 -13.85 12.18 1.12
C ARG A 30 -12.87 12.26 2.29
N ILE A 31 -12.19 13.38 2.44
CA ILE A 31 -11.33 13.66 3.59
C ILE A 31 -12.17 13.88 4.84
N VAL A 32 -11.80 13.23 5.95
CA VAL A 32 -12.40 13.42 7.29
C VAL A 32 -11.46 14.08 8.28
N GLU A 33 -10.14 13.89 8.08
CA GLU A 33 -9.10 14.52 8.90
C GLU A 33 -7.87 14.82 8.08
N MET A 34 -7.14 15.87 8.41
CA MET A 34 -5.82 16.17 7.84
C MET A 34 -4.89 16.75 8.90
N ALA A 35 -3.61 16.36 8.82
CA ALA A 35 -2.52 16.96 9.59
C ALA A 35 -1.46 17.48 8.63
N MET A 36 -0.92 18.69 8.92
CA MET A 36 0.04 19.33 8.03
C MET A 36 1.17 20.00 8.79
N ILE A 37 2.40 19.80 8.32
CA ILE A 37 3.61 20.41 8.84
C ILE A 37 4.35 21.06 7.68
N LYS A 38 4.60 22.37 7.79
CA LYS A 38 5.33 23.15 6.79
C LYS A 38 6.75 23.43 7.28
N LEU A 39 7.73 23.00 6.50
CA LEU A 39 9.14 23.29 6.68
C LEU A 39 9.48 24.52 5.84
N MET A 40 10.01 25.54 6.48
CA MET A 40 10.34 26.82 5.82
C MET A 40 11.80 26.84 5.38
N PRO A 41 12.14 27.65 4.33
CA PRO A 41 13.52 27.80 3.88
C PRO A 41 14.51 28.35 4.93
N ASP A 42 14.02 29.05 5.94
CA ASP A 42 14.82 29.56 7.07
C ASP A 42 15.03 28.49 8.18
N GLY A 43 14.53 27.27 7.97
CA GLY A 43 14.62 26.15 8.91
C GLY A 43 13.52 26.13 9.97
N SER A 44 12.62 27.12 10.00
CA SER A 44 11.48 27.11 10.92
C SER A 44 10.41 26.08 10.52
N VAL A 45 9.62 25.65 11.49
CA VAL A 45 8.56 24.64 11.32
C VAL A 45 7.22 25.22 11.75
N VAL A 46 6.26 25.20 10.84
CA VAL A 46 4.89 25.67 11.09
C VAL A 46 3.93 24.49 11.01
N LYS A 47 3.07 24.34 12.00
CA LYS A 47 2.04 23.30 12.05
C LYS A 47 0.67 23.89 11.77
N LYS A 48 -0.22 23.08 11.19
CA LYS A 48 -1.60 23.51 10.98
C LYS A 48 -2.56 22.53 11.66
N PRO A 49 -3.52 23.01 12.50
CA PRO A 49 -3.73 24.42 12.87
C PRO A 49 -2.60 24.98 13.73
N GLU A 50 -2.35 26.29 13.62
CA GLU A 50 -1.27 27.00 14.32
C GLU A 50 -1.58 27.32 15.78
N GLU A 51 -2.88 27.24 16.17
CA GLU A 51 -3.34 27.61 17.50
C GLU A 51 -2.81 26.65 18.60
N ALA A 52 -2.18 27.22 19.61
CA ALA A 52 -1.68 26.48 20.75
C ALA A 52 -2.81 25.77 21.51
N GLY A 53 -2.63 24.51 21.83
CA GLY A 53 -3.58 23.70 22.62
C GLY A 53 -4.58 22.88 21.81
N LYS A 54 -4.68 23.03 20.51
CA LYS A 54 -5.40 22.10 19.63
C LYS A 54 -4.47 20.95 19.23
N GLU A 55 -5.00 19.74 19.22
CA GLU A 55 -4.37 18.66 18.49
C GLU A 55 -4.11 19.16 17.07
N HIS A 56 -2.86 19.03 16.57
CA HIS A 56 -2.48 19.59 15.27
C HIS A 56 -3.14 18.83 14.10
N ARG A 57 -4.47 18.67 14.16
CA ARG A 57 -5.31 18.01 13.16
C ARG A 57 -6.51 18.89 12.79
N ILE A 58 -6.94 18.82 11.56
CA ILE A 58 -8.10 19.52 11.03
C ILE A 58 -9.16 18.49 10.70
N LEU A 59 -10.25 18.46 11.47
CA LEU A 59 -11.43 17.66 11.16
C LEU A 59 -12.22 18.32 10.03
N VAL A 60 -12.73 17.51 9.12
CA VAL A 60 -13.50 17.92 7.95
C VAL A 60 -14.80 17.13 7.89
N ASN A 61 -15.93 17.81 7.74
CA ASN A 61 -17.19 17.14 7.49
C ASN A 61 -17.21 16.62 6.03
N PRO A 62 -17.25 15.30 5.81
CA PRO A 62 -17.20 14.73 4.47
C PRO A 62 -18.51 14.85 3.70
N GLU A 63 -19.59 15.35 4.33
CA GLU A 63 -20.96 15.45 3.77
C GLU A 63 -21.52 14.08 3.32
N MET A 64 -21.00 13.00 3.88
CA MET A 64 -21.45 11.62 3.69
C MET A 64 -21.12 10.78 4.92
N PRO A 65 -21.82 9.65 5.17
CA PRO A 65 -21.50 8.75 6.28
C PRO A 65 -20.08 8.17 6.15
N ILE A 66 -19.38 8.05 7.28
CA ILE A 66 -18.08 7.38 7.36
C ILE A 66 -18.33 5.88 7.55
N PRO A 67 -17.87 5.00 6.65
CA PRO A 67 -17.97 3.56 6.84
C PRO A 67 -17.31 3.13 8.15
N LEU A 68 -17.97 2.21 8.89
CA LEU A 68 -17.46 1.73 10.18
C LEU A 68 -16.03 1.16 10.07
N GLU A 69 -15.74 0.47 8.97
CA GLU A 69 -14.41 -0.07 8.69
C GLU A 69 -13.33 1.02 8.64
N SER A 70 -13.64 2.18 8.06
CA SER A 70 -12.74 3.34 8.03
C SER A 70 -12.58 3.96 9.41
N SER A 71 -13.70 4.16 10.13
CA SER A 71 -13.69 4.68 11.51
C SER A 71 -12.88 3.80 12.47
N LEU A 72 -12.91 2.48 12.30
CA LEU A 72 -12.12 1.54 13.11
C LEU A 72 -10.60 1.67 12.85
N VAL A 73 -10.19 2.15 11.67
CA VAL A 73 -8.78 2.36 11.33
C VAL A 73 -8.25 3.67 11.92
N HIS A 74 -8.93 4.79 11.67
CA HIS A 74 -8.42 6.12 12.01
C HIS A 74 -9.07 6.74 13.27
N GLY A 75 -10.11 6.10 13.83
CA GLY A 75 -10.73 6.55 15.07
C GLY A 75 -11.63 7.79 14.96
N VAL A 76 -11.95 8.25 13.74
CA VAL A 76 -12.86 9.37 13.48
C VAL A 76 -14.23 8.83 13.10
N TYR A 77 -15.27 9.29 13.76
CA TYR A 77 -16.67 8.87 13.56
C TYR A 77 -17.53 10.04 13.09
N ASP A 78 -18.72 9.75 12.55
CA ASP A 78 -19.66 10.78 12.09
C ASP A 78 -19.92 11.87 13.14
N GLU A 79 -19.99 11.48 14.42
CA GLU A 79 -20.20 12.41 15.53
C GLU A 79 -19.06 13.43 15.71
N ASP A 80 -17.83 13.04 15.38
CA ASP A 80 -16.65 13.90 15.53
C ASP A 80 -16.59 14.99 14.45
N VAL A 81 -17.16 14.72 13.27
CA VAL A 81 -17.08 15.59 12.11
C VAL A 81 -18.39 16.32 11.78
N LYS A 82 -19.50 16.02 12.46
CA LYS A 82 -20.82 16.63 12.17
C LYS A 82 -20.83 18.15 12.22
N ASP A 83 -20.10 18.74 13.16
CA ASP A 83 -19.99 20.18 13.39
C ASP A 83 -18.69 20.76 12.77
N ALA A 84 -17.86 19.93 12.15
CA ALA A 84 -16.66 20.34 11.47
C ALA A 84 -16.98 21.10 10.17
N PRO A 85 -16.11 22.01 9.72
CA PRO A 85 -16.29 22.66 8.43
C PRO A 85 -16.19 21.64 7.29
N THR A 86 -17.00 21.84 6.23
CA THR A 86 -16.83 21.08 4.98
C THR A 86 -15.53 21.46 4.29
N PHE A 87 -15.03 20.61 3.38
CA PHE A 87 -13.83 20.91 2.60
C PHE A 87 -13.97 22.23 1.83
N GLY A 88 -15.12 22.48 1.22
CA GLY A 88 -15.40 23.74 0.49
C GLY A 88 -15.23 24.99 1.35
N ARG A 89 -15.54 24.92 2.64
CA ARG A 89 -15.37 26.03 3.57
C ARG A 89 -13.92 26.33 3.90
N ILE A 90 -13.08 25.32 4.01
CA ILE A 90 -11.66 25.48 4.37
C ILE A 90 -10.74 25.63 3.14
N ALA A 91 -11.16 25.18 1.97
CA ALA A 91 -10.37 25.14 0.75
C ALA A 91 -9.71 26.48 0.37
N PRO A 92 -10.37 27.66 0.41
CA PRO A 92 -9.71 28.91 0.07
C PRO A 92 -8.54 29.26 1.01
N GLY A 93 -8.71 29.02 2.31
CA GLY A 93 -7.65 29.24 3.31
C GLY A 93 -6.51 28.23 3.16
N LEU A 94 -6.87 26.98 2.88
CA LEU A 94 -5.91 25.90 2.66
C LEU A 94 -5.08 26.14 1.38
N LEU A 95 -5.73 26.53 0.28
CA LEU A 95 -5.06 26.90 -0.97
C LEU A 95 -4.02 28.01 -0.74
N LYS A 96 -4.41 29.07 -0.02
CA LYS A 96 -3.49 30.15 0.33
C LYS A 96 -2.32 29.68 1.18
N TRP A 97 -2.56 28.77 2.13
CA TRP A 97 -1.53 28.24 3.01
C TRP A 97 -0.57 27.31 2.26
N LEU A 98 -1.06 26.55 1.27
CA LEU A 98 -0.29 25.65 0.40
C LEU A 98 0.33 26.38 -0.82
N HIS A 99 0.10 27.70 -0.96
CA HIS A 99 0.62 28.45 -2.10
C HIS A 99 2.15 28.36 -2.17
N ASP A 100 2.67 28.09 -3.36
CA ASP A 100 4.10 27.96 -3.67
C ASP A 100 4.88 27.00 -2.74
N CYS A 101 4.25 25.89 -2.33
CA CYS A 101 4.89 24.86 -1.54
C CYS A 101 5.15 23.61 -2.37
N ASP A 102 6.25 22.93 -2.10
CA ASP A 102 6.41 21.51 -2.42
C ASP A 102 5.60 20.66 -1.44
N LEU A 103 5.28 19.42 -1.82
CA LEU A 103 4.46 18.52 -1.02
C LEU A 103 5.23 17.26 -0.65
N GLY A 104 5.01 16.75 0.55
CA GLY A 104 5.64 15.52 1.03
C GLY A 104 4.70 14.69 1.88
N GLY A 105 4.97 13.38 1.97
CA GLY A 105 4.25 12.43 2.79
C GLY A 105 4.79 11.02 2.65
N PHE A 106 4.10 10.04 3.23
CA PHE A 106 4.43 8.62 3.09
C PHE A 106 3.40 7.93 2.20
N ASN A 107 3.79 7.36 1.08
CA ASN A 107 2.89 6.85 0.02
C ASN A 107 1.96 7.92 -0.58
N SER A 108 2.27 9.18 -0.32
CA SER A 108 1.41 10.33 -0.62
C SER A 108 1.19 10.56 -2.12
N ASN A 109 2.13 10.17 -2.97
CA ASN A 109 1.99 10.29 -4.42
C ASN A 109 0.89 9.38 -4.99
N ARG A 110 0.54 8.31 -4.29
CA ARG A 110 -0.51 7.37 -4.71
C ARG A 110 -1.86 7.65 -4.08
N PHE A 111 -1.89 8.32 -2.94
CA PHE A 111 -3.12 8.49 -2.18
C PHE A 111 -3.38 9.95 -1.77
N ASP A 112 -2.59 10.52 -0.86
CA ASP A 112 -2.89 11.82 -0.25
C ASP A 112 -2.90 12.98 -1.24
N VAL A 113 -1.90 13.04 -2.12
CA VAL A 113 -1.83 14.09 -3.15
C VAL A 113 -2.99 14.01 -4.13
N PRO A 114 -3.32 12.84 -4.73
CA PRO A 114 -4.52 12.69 -5.55
C PRO A 114 -5.82 13.02 -4.82
N MET A 115 -5.98 12.58 -3.57
CA MET A 115 -7.17 12.82 -2.76
C MET A 115 -7.35 14.31 -2.49
N LEU A 116 -6.29 15.01 -2.08
CA LEU A 116 -6.31 16.44 -1.84
C LEU A 116 -6.66 17.23 -3.12
N ALA A 117 -6.05 16.87 -4.24
CA ALA A 117 -6.32 17.50 -5.53
C ALA A 117 -7.78 17.29 -5.96
N GLU A 118 -8.32 16.07 -5.79
CA GLU A 118 -9.72 15.75 -6.08
C GLU A 118 -10.70 16.56 -5.21
N GLU A 119 -10.43 16.69 -3.93
CA GLU A 119 -11.27 17.51 -3.03
C GLU A 119 -11.29 19.00 -3.45
N PHE A 120 -10.16 19.56 -3.86
CA PHE A 120 -10.11 20.91 -4.41
C PHE A 120 -10.93 21.02 -5.71
N LEU A 121 -10.78 20.06 -6.63
CA LEU A 121 -11.55 20.05 -7.88
C LEU A 121 -13.05 19.93 -7.66
N ARG A 122 -13.50 19.17 -6.67
CA ARG A 122 -14.93 19.04 -6.29
C ARG A 122 -15.55 20.37 -5.89
N VAL A 123 -14.77 21.27 -5.31
CA VAL A 123 -15.24 22.61 -4.94
C VAL A 123 -14.90 23.68 -6.01
N GLY A 124 -14.55 23.25 -7.21
CA GLY A 124 -14.27 24.12 -8.35
C GLY A 124 -12.94 24.87 -8.28
N ILE A 125 -11.99 24.39 -7.48
CA ILE A 125 -10.67 25.01 -7.32
C ILE A 125 -9.63 24.08 -7.98
N ASP A 126 -8.85 24.62 -8.91
CA ASP A 126 -7.66 23.94 -9.40
C ASP A 126 -6.49 24.17 -8.41
N PHE A 127 -6.09 23.10 -7.74
CA PHE A 127 -5.01 23.16 -6.76
C PHE A 127 -3.63 23.43 -7.40
N GLY A 128 -3.45 23.07 -8.68
CA GLY A 128 -2.21 23.25 -9.43
C GLY A 128 -1.05 22.46 -8.85
N LEU A 129 -0.78 21.27 -9.41
CA LEU A 129 0.36 20.44 -9.01
C LEU A 129 1.60 20.70 -9.89
N GLU A 130 1.43 21.41 -11.00
CA GLU A 130 2.49 21.68 -11.95
C GLU A 130 3.64 22.50 -11.30
N GLY A 131 4.84 22.02 -11.53
CA GLY A 131 6.06 22.65 -11.01
C GLY A 131 6.30 22.46 -9.51
N ARG A 132 5.46 21.73 -8.79
CA ARG A 132 5.72 21.29 -7.41
C ARG A 132 6.57 20.03 -7.38
N ASN A 133 7.51 19.97 -6.45
CA ASN A 133 8.14 18.69 -6.13
C ASN A 133 7.22 17.87 -5.21
N LEU A 134 7.07 16.59 -5.50
CA LEU A 134 6.32 15.65 -4.70
C LEU A 134 7.30 14.66 -4.04
N ILE A 135 7.51 14.84 -2.74
CA ILE A 135 8.51 14.09 -1.95
C ILE A 135 7.83 12.96 -1.21
N ASP A 136 7.83 11.77 -1.82
CA ASP A 136 7.28 10.58 -1.19
C ASP A 136 8.38 9.82 -0.44
N VAL A 137 8.29 9.82 0.89
CA VAL A 137 9.28 9.18 1.77
C VAL A 137 9.29 7.66 1.59
N GLN A 138 8.15 7.05 1.26
CA GLN A 138 8.11 5.61 0.92
C GLN A 138 8.93 5.31 -0.34
N ASN A 139 8.93 6.21 -1.33
CA ASN A 139 9.75 6.04 -2.53
C ASN A 139 11.25 6.12 -2.22
N ILE A 140 11.65 6.98 -1.27
CA ILE A 140 13.04 7.01 -0.80
C ILE A 140 13.37 5.69 -0.10
N PHE A 141 12.51 5.25 0.83
CA PHE A 141 12.66 3.98 1.55
C PHE A 141 12.80 2.80 0.58
N HIS A 142 11.91 2.67 -0.40
CA HIS A 142 11.94 1.58 -1.38
C HIS A 142 13.16 1.61 -2.31
N LYS A 143 13.74 2.79 -2.57
CA LYS A 143 14.95 2.92 -3.39
C LYS A 143 16.23 2.61 -2.62
N MET A 144 16.27 3.00 -1.35
CA MET A 144 17.47 2.89 -0.52
C MET A 144 17.52 1.56 0.25
N GLU A 145 16.37 1.04 0.69
CA GLU A 145 16.26 -0.24 1.39
C GLU A 145 15.89 -1.36 0.41
N GLN A 146 16.92 -1.99 -0.14
CA GLN A 146 16.75 -3.03 -1.14
C GLN A 146 16.19 -4.32 -0.53
N ARG A 147 15.19 -4.91 -1.21
CA ARG A 147 14.63 -6.24 -0.88
C ARG A 147 15.26 -7.32 -1.75
N THR A 148 16.60 -7.41 -1.71
CA THR A 148 17.39 -8.41 -2.43
C THR A 148 17.94 -9.44 -1.46
N LEU A 149 18.37 -10.61 -1.97
CA LEU A 149 19.05 -11.63 -1.15
C LEU A 149 20.30 -11.05 -0.46
N ARG A 150 21.07 -10.23 -1.16
CA ARG A 150 22.27 -9.55 -0.60
C ARG A 150 21.89 -8.67 0.60
N ALA A 151 20.82 -7.87 0.48
CA ALA A 151 20.35 -7.03 1.58
C ALA A 151 19.82 -7.87 2.75
N ALA A 152 19.08 -8.95 2.46
CA ALA A 152 18.60 -9.87 3.48
C ALA A 152 19.78 -10.59 4.18
N PHE A 153 20.78 -11.04 3.43
CA PHE A 153 21.97 -11.72 3.99
C PHE A 153 22.78 -10.80 4.91
N MET A 154 22.95 -9.51 4.51
CA MET A 154 23.57 -8.51 5.38
C MET A 154 22.71 -8.25 6.64
N PHE A 155 21.38 -8.09 6.48
CA PHE A 155 20.48 -7.74 7.58
C PHE A 155 20.32 -8.85 8.62
N TYR A 156 20.18 -10.09 8.17
CA TYR A 156 19.93 -11.24 9.05
C TYR A 156 21.21 -11.91 9.54
N CYS A 157 22.25 -11.99 8.71
CA CYS A 157 23.46 -12.75 8.98
C CYS A 157 24.67 -11.85 9.25
N ASN A 158 24.58 -10.53 9.00
CA ASN A 158 25.69 -9.57 9.08
C ASN A 158 26.89 -10.00 8.22
N LYS A 159 26.61 -10.51 7.01
CA LYS A 159 27.62 -11.00 6.06
C LYS A 159 27.42 -10.37 4.69
N GLU A 160 28.50 -10.17 3.94
CA GLU A 160 28.45 -9.80 2.54
C GLU A 160 28.24 -11.04 1.65
N LEU A 161 27.41 -10.91 0.62
CA LEU A 161 27.19 -11.95 -0.38
C LEU A 161 28.24 -11.80 -1.49
N GLU A 162 29.25 -12.66 -1.47
CA GLU A 162 30.22 -12.80 -2.56
C GLU A 162 29.67 -13.76 -3.63
N GLY A 163 29.97 -13.50 -4.90
CA GLY A 163 29.48 -14.34 -6.01
C GLY A 163 27.97 -14.24 -6.24
N ALA A 164 27.35 -13.09 -5.97
CA ALA A 164 25.95 -12.86 -6.26
C ALA A 164 25.61 -13.18 -7.73
N HIS A 165 24.45 -13.82 -7.95
CA HIS A 165 23.98 -14.38 -9.22
C HIS A 165 24.63 -15.70 -9.65
N GLU A 166 25.40 -16.32 -8.77
CA GLU A 166 25.79 -17.72 -8.92
C GLU A 166 24.87 -18.61 -8.07
N ALA A 167 24.40 -19.74 -8.64
CA ALA A 167 23.37 -20.55 -8.02
C ALA A 167 23.74 -21.09 -6.63
N LEU A 168 24.98 -21.54 -6.44
CA LEU A 168 25.40 -22.14 -5.17
C LEU A 168 25.59 -21.10 -4.05
N PRO A 169 26.33 -19.99 -4.22
CA PRO A 169 26.41 -18.92 -3.23
C PRO A 169 25.03 -18.36 -2.84
N ASP A 170 24.17 -18.11 -3.81
CA ASP A 170 22.83 -17.59 -3.56
C ASP A 170 21.95 -18.60 -2.79
N THR A 171 22.07 -19.90 -3.09
CA THR A 171 21.36 -20.95 -2.35
C THR A 171 21.86 -21.06 -0.91
N LEU A 172 23.17 -21.04 -0.68
CA LEU A 172 23.74 -21.08 0.67
C LEU A 172 23.34 -19.87 1.50
N ALA A 173 23.42 -18.67 0.93
CA ALA A 173 22.97 -17.45 1.60
C ALA A 173 21.46 -17.50 1.91
N THR A 174 20.64 -18.04 1.01
CA THR A 174 19.20 -18.23 1.25
C THR A 174 18.93 -19.14 2.44
N VAL A 175 19.67 -20.24 2.55
CA VAL A 175 19.54 -21.18 3.70
C VAL A 175 19.95 -20.51 5.01
N GLU A 176 21.06 -19.75 5.03
CA GLU A 176 21.49 -19.03 6.23
C GLU A 176 20.46 -17.94 6.65
N VAL A 177 19.94 -17.17 5.68
CA VAL A 177 18.89 -16.19 5.93
C VAL A 177 17.63 -16.86 6.52
N PHE A 178 17.23 -18.00 5.96
CA PHE A 178 16.07 -18.76 6.44
C PHE A 178 16.22 -19.16 7.91
N PHE A 179 17.34 -19.76 8.30
CA PHE A 179 17.57 -20.13 9.70
C PHE A 179 17.65 -18.91 10.62
N ALA A 180 18.27 -17.82 10.17
CA ALA A 180 18.32 -16.58 10.93
C ALA A 180 16.91 -15.96 11.12
N GLN A 181 16.02 -16.08 10.14
CA GLN A 181 14.63 -15.66 10.25
C GLN A 181 13.85 -16.52 11.24
N LEU A 182 13.97 -17.84 11.18
CA LEU A 182 13.35 -18.75 12.15
C LEU A 182 13.74 -18.40 13.58
N GLU A 183 15.03 -18.19 13.84
CA GLU A 183 15.50 -17.83 15.18
C GLU A 183 15.04 -16.44 15.62
N ARG A 184 15.09 -15.46 14.72
CA ARG A 184 14.72 -14.08 15.02
C ARG A 184 13.23 -13.91 15.32
N TYR A 185 12.37 -14.67 14.63
CA TYR A 185 10.92 -14.47 14.68
C TYR A 185 10.15 -15.62 15.37
N LYS A 186 10.84 -16.52 16.06
CA LYS A 186 10.22 -17.64 16.77
C LYS A 186 9.18 -17.22 17.82
N ASP A 187 9.37 -16.03 18.41
CA ASP A 187 8.49 -15.48 19.47
C ASP A 187 7.98 -14.07 19.10
N ALA A 188 8.27 -13.60 17.88
CA ALA A 188 7.95 -12.23 17.47
C ALA A 188 6.67 -12.17 16.66
N THR A 189 5.84 -11.18 16.97
CA THR A 189 4.65 -10.82 16.18
C THR A 189 4.74 -9.38 15.70
N VAL A 190 4.13 -9.10 14.55
CA VAL A 190 4.00 -7.75 13.98
C VAL A 190 2.56 -7.53 13.54
N LEU A 191 2.15 -6.28 13.39
CA LEU A 191 0.89 -5.95 12.73
C LEU A 191 1.14 -5.78 11.23
N ASP A 192 0.30 -6.39 10.40
CA ASP A 192 0.32 -6.15 8.96
C ASP A 192 -0.35 -4.81 8.61
N SER A 193 -0.39 -4.48 7.31
CA SER A 193 -1.01 -3.23 6.81
C SER A 193 -2.53 -3.13 7.05
N ARG A 194 -3.19 -4.21 7.47
CA ARG A 194 -4.61 -4.27 7.83
C ARG A 194 -4.82 -4.27 9.35
N GLY A 195 -3.73 -4.20 10.14
CA GLY A 195 -3.77 -4.29 11.58
C GLY A 195 -3.94 -5.72 12.12
N GLU A 196 -3.81 -6.74 11.27
CA GLU A 196 -3.85 -8.15 11.70
C GLU A 196 -2.50 -8.58 12.27
N THR A 197 -2.52 -9.37 13.34
CA THR A 197 -1.30 -9.91 13.94
C THR A 197 -0.72 -11.01 13.06
N VAL A 198 0.54 -10.84 12.66
CA VAL A 198 1.32 -11.81 11.89
C VAL A 198 2.48 -12.33 12.73
N GLY A 199 2.70 -13.63 12.72
CA GLY A 199 3.72 -14.31 13.51
C GLY A 199 3.15 -14.97 14.78
N PRO A 200 3.96 -15.64 15.57
CA PRO A 200 5.39 -15.91 15.30
C PRO A 200 5.60 -16.77 14.04
N VAL A 201 6.82 -16.79 13.51
CA VAL A 201 7.18 -17.66 12.38
C VAL A 201 7.25 -19.11 12.87
N PRO A 202 6.40 -20.02 12.38
CA PRO A 202 6.38 -21.40 12.86
C PRO A 202 7.60 -22.20 12.37
N SER A 203 8.01 -23.18 13.16
CA SER A 203 9.09 -24.13 12.79
C SER A 203 8.60 -25.43 12.16
N GLU A 204 7.31 -25.75 12.33
CA GLU A 204 6.70 -26.93 11.74
C GLU A 204 6.43 -26.71 10.25
N MET A 205 6.83 -27.66 9.39
CA MET A 205 6.84 -27.47 7.93
C MET A 205 5.46 -27.17 7.35
N GLU A 206 4.42 -27.83 7.83
CA GLU A 206 3.03 -27.59 7.37
C GLU A 206 2.57 -26.20 7.73
N ALA A 207 2.78 -25.78 8.97
CA ALA A 207 2.44 -24.43 9.43
C ALA A 207 3.28 -23.35 8.75
N LEU A 208 4.57 -23.62 8.54
CA LEU A 208 5.47 -22.72 7.82
C LEU A 208 5.05 -22.59 6.35
N GLY A 209 4.64 -23.67 5.73
CA GLY A 209 4.10 -23.66 4.36
C GLY A 209 2.87 -22.76 4.25
N GLU A 210 1.93 -22.83 5.19
CA GLU A 210 0.77 -21.92 5.25
C GLU A 210 1.20 -20.48 5.52
N PHE A 211 2.11 -20.26 6.46
CA PHE A 211 2.63 -18.92 6.77
C PHE A 211 3.28 -18.24 5.57
N CYS A 212 3.97 -18.99 4.71
CA CYS A 212 4.61 -18.49 3.50
C CYS A 212 3.66 -18.31 2.31
N LYS A 213 2.40 -18.70 2.40
CA LYS A 213 1.44 -18.49 1.32
C LYS A 213 1.17 -17.00 1.10
N MET A 214 1.46 -16.51 -0.08
CA MET A 214 1.16 -15.12 -0.45
C MET A 214 -0.28 -14.94 -0.96
N ARG A 215 -0.86 -15.98 -1.56
CA ARG A 215 -2.21 -15.99 -2.15
C ARG A 215 -2.73 -17.42 -2.19
N ASN A 216 -4.03 -17.57 -2.32
CA ASN A 216 -4.67 -18.89 -2.54
C ASN A 216 -4.52 -19.33 -4.01
N ASN A 217 -3.28 -19.44 -4.49
CA ASN A 217 -2.97 -19.74 -5.88
C ASN A 217 -3.26 -21.20 -6.21
N ALA A 218 -4.00 -21.44 -7.28
CA ALA A 218 -4.17 -22.77 -7.88
C ALA A 218 -3.01 -23.10 -8.81
N ASP A 219 -2.40 -22.11 -9.46
CA ASP A 219 -1.18 -22.26 -10.25
C ASP A 219 0.00 -21.46 -9.67
N LEU A 220 1.22 -21.78 -10.10
CA LEU A 220 2.45 -21.15 -9.56
C LEU A 220 2.62 -19.68 -9.95
N MET A 221 1.88 -19.19 -10.96
CA MET A 221 2.00 -17.82 -11.48
C MET A 221 0.87 -16.90 -10.99
N GLY A 222 -0.07 -17.42 -10.17
CA GLY A 222 -1.21 -16.67 -9.69
C GLY A 222 -2.18 -16.22 -10.79
N ARG A 223 -2.18 -16.89 -11.94
CA ARG A 223 -3.17 -16.70 -13.00
C ARG A 223 -4.50 -17.38 -12.71
N LEU A 224 -4.42 -18.48 -11.98
CA LEU A 224 -5.54 -19.25 -11.48
C LEU A 224 -5.42 -19.29 -9.95
N VAL A 225 -6.51 -18.94 -9.25
CA VAL A 225 -6.57 -18.92 -7.79
C VAL A 225 -7.80 -19.70 -7.33
N TYR A 226 -7.84 -20.12 -6.07
CA TYR A 226 -9.04 -20.67 -5.45
C TYR A 226 -9.92 -19.54 -4.89
N ASP A 227 -11.23 -19.64 -5.09
CA ASP A 227 -12.21 -18.80 -4.38
C ASP A 227 -12.47 -19.37 -2.96
N ASP A 228 -13.33 -18.68 -2.19
CA ASP A 228 -13.66 -19.06 -0.81
C ASP A 228 -14.37 -20.44 -0.73
N GLU A 229 -14.91 -20.93 -1.85
CA GLU A 229 -15.53 -22.25 -1.96
C GLU A 229 -14.54 -23.32 -2.47
N GLY A 230 -13.26 -22.95 -2.66
CA GLY A 230 -12.21 -23.85 -3.16
C GLY A 230 -12.28 -24.12 -4.66
N GLN A 231 -13.07 -23.34 -5.42
CA GLN A 231 -13.17 -23.48 -6.87
C GLN A 231 -12.10 -22.65 -7.58
N VAL A 232 -11.56 -23.16 -8.68
CA VAL A 232 -10.53 -22.44 -9.45
C VAL A 232 -11.17 -21.31 -10.25
N VAL A 233 -10.67 -20.09 -10.07
CA VAL A 233 -11.11 -18.87 -10.79
C VAL A 233 -9.96 -18.22 -11.56
N PHE A 234 -10.29 -17.52 -12.64
CA PHE A 234 -9.34 -16.74 -13.40
C PHE A 234 -8.95 -15.46 -12.64
N GLN A 235 -7.65 -15.17 -12.54
CA GLN A 235 -7.14 -13.92 -11.96
C GLN A 235 -6.62 -12.95 -13.04
N PHE A 236 -6.92 -13.16 -14.31
CA PHE A 236 -6.45 -12.33 -15.42
C PHE A 236 -7.44 -12.26 -16.59
N GLY A 237 -7.25 -11.24 -17.42
CA GLY A 237 -7.97 -11.08 -18.69
C GLY A 237 -9.47 -10.85 -18.55
N LYS A 238 -10.22 -11.11 -19.64
CA LYS A 238 -11.69 -10.86 -19.73
C LYS A 238 -12.55 -11.72 -18.79
N HIS A 239 -11.95 -12.76 -18.19
CA HIS A 239 -12.64 -13.68 -17.30
C HIS A 239 -12.19 -13.58 -15.84
N THR A 240 -11.46 -12.53 -15.47
CA THR A 240 -11.06 -12.29 -14.08
C THR A 240 -12.24 -12.42 -13.12
N GLY A 241 -12.05 -13.17 -12.02
CA GLY A 241 -13.07 -13.44 -10.99
C GLY A 241 -14.13 -14.48 -11.37
N LYS A 242 -14.07 -15.08 -12.58
CA LYS A 242 -15.02 -16.11 -13.00
C LYS A 242 -14.41 -17.50 -12.80
N ARG A 243 -15.25 -18.46 -12.40
CA ARG A 243 -14.85 -19.86 -12.27
C ARG A 243 -14.42 -20.45 -13.59
N VAL A 244 -13.27 -21.13 -13.58
CA VAL A 244 -12.67 -21.70 -14.79
C VAL A 244 -13.65 -22.68 -15.44
N LYS A 245 -14.25 -23.57 -14.67
CA LYS A 245 -15.23 -24.56 -15.17
C LYS A 245 -16.38 -23.90 -15.92
N GLU A 246 -17.01 -22.89 -15.33
CA GLU A 246 -18.13 -22.16 -15.96
C GLU A 246 -17.75 -21.49 -17.27
N VAL A 247 -16.52 -20.92 -17.32
CA VAL A 247 -16.03 -20.29 -18.54
C VAL A 247 -15.77 -21.32 -19.61
N LEU A 248 -15.18 -22.47 -19.29
CA LEU A 248 -14.90 -23.52 -20.27
C LEU A 248 -16.18 -24.18 -20.80
N ASP A 249 -17.23 -24.29 -19.97
CA ASP A 249 -18.53 -24.80 -20.40
C ASP A 249 -19.24 -23.84 -21.37
N ARG A 250 -19.10 -22.54 -21.18
CA ARG A 250 -19.73 -21.49 -22.02
C ARG A 250 -18.90 -21.11 -23.26
N ASP A 251 -17.58 -21.17 -23.15
CA ASP A 251 -16.62 -20.82 -24.21
C ASP A 251 -15.53 -21.90 -24.31
N PRO A 252 -15.84 -23.08 -24.90
CA PRO A 252 -14.87 -24.16 -25.07
C PRO A 252 -13.62 -23.77 -25.86
N GLY A 253 -13.76 -22.77 -26.75
CA GLY A 253 -12.65 -22.23 -27.53
C GLY A 253 -11.55 -21.58 -26.67
N TYR A 254 -11.94 -21.04 -25.50
CA TYR A 254 -10.99 -20.41 -24.59
C TYR A 254 -9.96 -21.39 -24.02
N PHE A 255 -10.38 -22.65 -23.79
CA PHE A 255 -9.46 -23.74 -23.43
C PHE A 255 -8.39 -23.95 -24.50
N GLY A 256 -8.82 -24.11 -25.76
CA GLY A 256 -7.90 -24.31 -26.89
C GLY A 256 -6.92 -23.15 -27.05
N TRP A 257 -7.44 -21.92 -26.93
CA TRP A 257 -6.63 -20.71 -26.97
C TRP A 257 -5.55 -20.68 -25.86
N MET A 258 -5.91 -21.02 -24.63
CA MET A 258 -4.94 -21.09 -23.54
C MET A 258 -3.91 -22.21 -23.72
N MET A 259 -4.35 -23.37 -24.16
CA MET A 259 -3.46 -24.53 -24.37
C MET A 259 -2.44 -24.28 -25.50
N GLN A 260 -2.82 -23.54 -26.54
CA GLN A 260 -1.94 -23.17 -27.67
C GLN A 260 -1.12 -21.92 -27.38
N GLY A 261 -1.62 -20.99 -26.56
CA GLY A 261 -0.97 -19.74 -26.22
C GLY A 261 0.30 -19.91 -25.39
N ASP A 262 1.04 -18.81 -25.19
CA ASP A 262 2.26 -18.78 -24.38
C ASP A 262 1.95 -18.68 -22.87
N PHE A 263 1.32 -19.74 -22.35
CA PHE A 263 1.06 -19.89 -20.93
C PHE A 263 2.01 -20.94 -20.30
N PRO A 264 2.40 -20.75 -19.03
CA PRO A 264 3.22 -21.73 -18.32
C PRO A 264 2.59 -23.12 -18.35
N ARG A 265 3.41 -24.15 -18.50
CA ARG A 265 2.95 -25.54 -18.56
C ARG A 265 2.16 -25.95 -17.32
N TYR A 266 2.55 -25.42 -16.15
CA TYR A 266 1.84 -25.71 -14.91
C TYR A 266 0.42 -25.09 -14.91
N THR A 267 0.26 -23.85 -15.38
CA THR A 267 -1.06 -23.20 -15.56
C THR A 267 -1.93 -24.05 -16.51
N LYS A 268 -1.37 -24.52 -17.64
CA LYS A 268 -2.06 -25.42 -18.58
C LYS A 268 -2.47 -26.74 -17.92
N ARG A 269 -1.61 -27.31 -17.05
CA ARG A 269 -1.90 -28.52 -16.29
C ARG A 269 -3.10 -28.33 -15.35
N ILE A 270 -3.15 -27.22 -14.60
CA ILE A 270 -4.28 -26.90 -13.73
C ILE A 270 -5.56 -26.73 -14.56
N LEU A 271 -5.48 -26.00 -15.68
CA LEU A 271 -6.62 -25.81 -16.59
C LEU A 271 -7.17 -27.16 -17.08
N GLN A 272 -6.26 -28.09 -17.43
CA GLN A 272 -6.65 -29.46 -17.85
C GLN A 272 -7.36 -30.21 -16.72
N LYS A 273 -6.83 -30.15 -15.49
CA LYS A 273 -7.42 -30.80 -14.31
C LYS A 273 -8.85 -30.30 -14.03
N VAL A 274 -9.06 -28.97 -14.10
CA VAL A 274 -10.41 -28.40 -13.95
C VAL A 274 -11.35 -28.90 -15.04
N LYS A 275 -10.85 -28.97 -16.32
CA LYS A 275 -11.65 -29.49 -17.43
C LYS A 275 -12.04 -30.95 -17.26
N ASP A 276 -11.11 -31.74 -16.70
CA ASP A 276 -11.33 -33.21 -16.47
C ASP A 276 -12.13 -33.48 -15.20
N GLY A 277 -12.44 -32.45 -14.41
CA GLY A 277 -13.21 -32.57 -13.17
C GLY A 277 -12.40 -33.14 -11.99
N GLU A 278 -11.06 -33.00 -12.03
CA GLU A 278 -10.15 -33.38 -10.95
C GLU A 278 -9.95 -32.25 -9.93
N LEU A 279 -10.36 -31.02 -10.28
CA LEU A 279 -10.32 -29.82 -9.46
C LEU A 279 -11.61 -29.02 -9.60
#